data_7cbacec824fb359cd6732aa7f6756795
#
_entry.id   7cbacec824fb359cd6732aa7f6756795
#
_cell.length_a   1.000
_cell.length_b   1.000
_cell.length_c   1.000
_cell.angle_alpha   90.00
_cell.angle_beta   90.00
_cell.angle_gamma   90.00
#
_symmetry.space_group_name_H-M   'P 1'
#
loop_
_entity.id
_entity.type
_entity.pdbx_description
1 polymer ?
#
loop_
_entity_poly.entity_id
_entity_poly.type
_entity_poly.pdbx_seq_one_letter_code
_entity_poly.pdbx_strand_id
1 'polypeptide(L)'
;MIKHIDLSRGRISVTVNHHHPEWKLDDLLSFAERINPKRAFLFVSKVLGKHIPVAPSVMQKSYQDLAALIPKNLPYPISVIGMAETAVGLGAGVYRELKPDFGENAIFLTTTRHPVETLPTLG
;
A
#
# COMPACT_ATOMS: atom_id res chain seq x y z
N MET A 1 -11.90 3.30 -18.06
CA MET A 1 -10.64 3.36 -18.84
C MET A 1 -9.92 2.02 -18.73
N ILE A 2 -9.44 1.53 -19.85
CA ILE A 2 -8.65 0.30 -19.90
C ILE A 2 -7.24 0.66 -20.38
N LYS A 3 -6.24 0.21 -19.65
CA LYS A 3 -4.83 0.39 -20.01
C LYS A 3 -4.20 -0.98 -20.27
N HIS A 4 -3.48 -1.09 -21.39
CA HIS A 4 -2.75 -2.28 -21.74
C HIS A 4 -1.25 -2.01 -21.59
N ILE A 5 -0.56 -2.93 -20.91
CA ILE A 5 0.88 -2.89 -20.72
C ILE A 5 1.48 -4.14 -21.34
N ASP A 6 2.28 -3.98 -22.39
CA ASP A 6 2.94 -5.08 -23.05
C ASP A 6 4.26 -5.41 -22.35
N LEU A 7 4.42 -6.67 -21.99
CA LEU A 7 5.63 -7.24 -21.42
C LEU A 7 6.19 -8.29 -22.35
N SER A 8 7.46 -8.66 -22.18
CA SER A 8 8.10 -9.68 -23.01
C SER A 8 7.41 -11.04 -22.91
N ARG A 9 6.75 -11.34 -21.79
CA ARG A 9 6.11 -12.63 -21.48
C ARG A 9 4.59 -12.58 -21.48
N GLY A 10 3.99 -11.48 -21.93
CA GLY A 10 2.54 -11.34 -21.98
C GLY A 10 2.08 -9.89 -21.90
N ARG A 11 0.79 -9.72 -21.68
CA ARG A 11 0.15 -8.40 -21.59
C ARG A 11 -0.63 -8.31 -20.30
N ILE A 12 -0.48 -7.18 -19.61
CA ILE A 12 -1.32 -6.82 -18.45
C ILE A 12 -2.40 -5.86 -18.95
N SER A 13 -3.66 -6.16 -18.64
CA SER A 13 -4.77 -5.26 -18.90
C SER A 13 -5.30 -4.75 -17.57
N VAL A 14 -5.36 -3.43 -17.41
CA VAL A 14 -5.84 -2.79 -16.20
C VAL A 14 -7.10 -2.02 -16.52
N THR A 15 -8.19 -2.36 -15.83
CA THR A 15 -9.46 -1.64 -15.93
C THR A 15 -9.61 -0.76 -14.69
N VAL A 16 -9.75 0.54 -14.90
CA VAL A 16 -9.98 1.49 -13.82
C VAL A 16 -11.48 1.76 -13.74
N ASN A 17 -12.14 1.20 -12.73
CA ASN A 17 -13.58 1.38 -12.51
C ASN A 17 -13.88 2.71 -11.83
N HIS A 18 -13.07 3.07 -10.83
CA HIS A 18 -13.17 4.32 -10.09
C HIS A 18 -11.77 4.89 -9.93
N HIS A 19 -11.63 6.19 -10.06
CA HIS A 19 -10.35 6.87 -9.86
C HIS A 19 -10.50 8.00 -8.86
N HIS A 20 -9.40 8.29 -8.17
CA HIS A 20 -9.33 9.45 -7.30
C HIS A 20 -9.32 10.73 -8.14
N PRO A 21 -9.95 11.82 -7.68
CA PRO A 21 -9.99 13.07 -8.44
C PRO A 21 -8.63 13.67 -8.79
N GLU A 22 -7.65 13.48 -7.90
CA GLU A 22 -6.31 14.08 -8.03
C GLU A 22 -5.21 13.09 -8.46
N TRP A 23 -5.47 11.78 -8.41
CA TRP A 23 -4.48 10.77 -8.76
C TRP A 23 -4.89 10.02 -10.02
N LYS A 24 -3.99 9.97 -10.98
CA LYS A 24 -4.12 9.08 -12.15
C LYS A 24 -3.40 7.77 -11.88
N LEU A 25 -3.76 6.71 -12.59
CA LEU A 25 -3.10 5.41 -12.44
C LEU A 25 -1.58 5.52 -12.63
N ASP A 26 -1.14 6.28 -13.64
CA ASP A 26 0.28 6.45 -13.94
C ASP A 26 1.04 7.26 -12.88
N ASP A 27 0.34 8.03 -12.06
CA ASP A 27 0.95 8.73 -10.93
C ASP A 27 1.24 7.77 -9.76
N LEU A 28 0.48 6.69 -9.65
CA LEU A 28 0.51 5.77 -8.52
C LEU A 28 1.37 4.54 -8.79
N LEU A 29 1.27 3.97 -9.98
CA LEU A 29 1.82 2.67 -10.30
C LEU A 29 2.59 2.65 -11.61
N SER A 30 3.61 1.83 -11.64
CA SER A 30 4.21 1.32 -12.86
C SER A 30 4.38 -0.20 -12.76
N PHE A 31 4.80 -0.81 -13.85
CA PHE A 31 4.94 -2.25 -13.94
C PHE A 31 6.35 -2.56 -14.42
N ALA A 32 7.00 -3.49 -13.73
CA ALA A 32 8.33 -3.96 -14.09
C ALA A 32 8.32 -5.46 -14.35
N GLU A 33 9.18 -5.91 -15.23
CA GLU A 33 9.36 -7.34 -15.49
C GLU A 33 10.31 -7.94 -14.46
N ARG A 34 10.10 -9.22 -14.17
CA ARG A 34 10.95 -9.98 -13.26
C ARG A 34 11.55 -11.18 -13.99
N ILE A 35 12.81 -11.44 -13.68
CA ILE A 35 13.46 -12.69 -14.07
C ILE A 35 13.12 -13.74 -13.00
N ASN A 36 11.89 -14.24 -13.05
CA ASN A 36 11.40 -15.22 -12.10
C ASN A 36 10.38 -16.12 -12.80
N PRO A 37 10.56 -17.44 -12.80
CA PRO A 37 9.66 -18.35 -13.50
C PRO A 37 8.24 -18.35 -12.94
N LYS A 38 8.05 -18.00 -11.67
CA LYS A 38 6.74 -17.99 -11.02
C LYS A 38 6.05 -16.64 -11.04
N ARG A 39 6.81 -15.55 -11.18
CA ARG A 39 6.28 -14.18 -11.13
C ARG A 39 6.89 -13.36 -12.25
N ALA A 40 6.11 -13.16 -13.31
CA ALA A 40 6.59 -12.51 -14.52
C ALA A 40 6.73 -11.00 -14.39
N PHE A 41 5.98 -10.38 -13.48
CA PHE A 41 5.95 -8.92 -13.34
C PHE A 41 5.86 -8.50 -11.86
N LEU A 42 6.05 -7.21 -11.66
CA LEU A 42 6.01 -6.57 -10.35
C LEU A 42 5.24 -5.26 -10.47
N PHE A 43 4.32 -5.03 -9.54
CA PHE A 43 3.75 -3.70 -9.34
C PHE A 43 4.76 -2.81 -8.63
N VAL A 44 5.05 -1.67 -9.21
CA VAL A 44 5.98 -0.69 -8.62
C VAL A 44 5.19 0.54 -8.20
N SER A 45 5.18 0.82 -6.90
CA SER A 45 4.57 2.04 -6.40
C SER A 45 5.45 3.24 -6.72
N LYS A 46 4.81 4.32 -7.15
CA LYS A 46 5.47 5.60 -7.41
C LYS A 46 5.32 6.58 -6.23
N VAL A 47 4.63 6.18 -5.17
CA VAL A 47 4.33 7.09 -4.04
C VAL A 47 4.81 6.56 -2.69
N LEU A 48 5.27 5.31 -2.60
CA LEU A 48 5.70 4.71 -1.33
C LEU A 48 7.20 4.81 -1.05
N GLY A 49 8.00 5.22 -2.04
CA GLY A 49 9.44 5.38 -1.86
C GLY A 49 10.21 4.08 -1.69
N LYS A 50 9.63 2.94 -2.06
CA LYS A 50 10.30 1.65 -1.90
C LYS A 50 11.26 1.32 -3.05
N HIS A 51 10.77 1.34 -4.27
CA HIS A 51 11.56 1.01 -5.46
C HIS A 51 12.04 2.24 -6.20
N ILE A 52 11.31 3.34 -6.06
CA ILE A 52 11.57 4.62 -6.71
C ILE A 52 11.64 5.68 -5.61
N PRO A 53 12.69 6.51 -5.57
CA PRO A 53 12.75 7.63 -4.64
C PRO A 53 11.58 8.59 -4.87
N VAL A 54 10.97 9.05 -3.79
CA VAL A 54 9.78 9.89 -3.82
C VAL A 54 9.95 11.03 -2.83
N ALA A 55 9.49 12.23 -3.19
CA ALA A 55 9.49 13.35 -2.26
C ALA A 55 8.62 13.03 -1.03
N PRO A 56 9.07 13.36 0.18
CA PRO A 56 8.30 13.10 1.39
C PRO A 56 6.88 13.69 1.37
N SER A 57 6.69 14.84 0.73
CA SER A 57 5.38 15.47 0.58
C SER A 57 4.40 14.63 -0.24
N VAL A 58 4.88 13.93 -1.26
CA VAL A 58 4.07 13.03 -2.09
C VAL A 58 3.66 11.80 -1.27
N MET A 59 4.59 11.23 -0.51
CA MET A 59 4.31 10.12 0.39
C MET A 59 3.24 10.52 1.42
N GLN A 60 3.41 11.67 2.06
CA GLN A 60 2.48 12.17 3.07
C GLN A 60 1.09 12.39 2.46
N LYS A 61 1.00 12.98 1.27
CA LYS A 61 -0.28 13.16 0.59
C LYS A 61 -0.96 11.81 0.31
N SER A 62 -0.21 10.80 -0.10
CA SER A 62 -0.78 9.47 -0.33
C SER A 62 -1.32 8.85 0.95
N TYR A 63 -0.66 9.03 2.09
CA TYR A 63 -1.15 8.56 3.39
C TYR A 63 -2.42 9.29 3.81
N GLN A 64 -2.47 10.61 3.64
CA GLN A 64 -3.63 11.43 3.95
C GLN A 64 -4.84 11.01 3.10
N ASP A 65 -4.65 10.87 1.80
CA ASP A 65 -5.72 10.52 0.88
C ASP A 65 -6.22 9.08 1.12
N LEU A 66 -5.34 8.16 1.47
CA LEU A 66 -5.73 6.80 1.82
C LEU A 66 -6.51 6.76 3.16
N ALA A 67 -6.02 7.48 4.16
CA ALA A 67 -6.69 7.58 5.45
C ALA A 67 -8.08 8.23 5.32
N ALA A 68 -8.24 9.19 4.43
CA ALA A 68 -9.51 9.86 4.18
C ALA A 68 -10.59 8.93 3.63
N LEU A 69 -10.22 7.80 3.04
CA LEU A 69 -11.17 6.79 2.56
C LEU A 69 -11.73 5.93 3.69
N ILE A 70 -11.14 5.99 4.87
CA ILE A 70 -11.56 5.17 6.01
C ILE A 70 -12.71 5.88 6.73
N PRO A 71 -13.87 5.22 6.89
CA PRO A 71 -14.98 5.79 7.64
C PRO A 71 -14.60 6.10 9.08
N LYS A 72 -15.02 7.27 9.59
CA LYS A 72 -14.69 7.70 10.96
C LYS A 72 -15.65 7.16 12.00
N ASN A 73 -16.76 6.57 11.57
CA ASN A 73 -17.77 5.99 12.44
C ASN A 73 -17.60 4.48 12.68
N LEU A 74 -16.39 3.97 12.46
CA LEU A 74 -16.10 2.55 12.70
C LEU A 74 -16.18 2.24 14.20
N PRO A 75 -16.58 1.00 14.56
CA PRO A 75 -16.50 0.56 15.95
C PRO A 75 -15.08 0.63 16.50
N TYR A 76 -14.95 0.95 17.78
CA TYR A 76 -13.66 1.01 18.48
C TYR A 76 -13.37 -0.29 19.24
N PRO A 77 -12.11 -0.65 19.46
CA PRO A 77 -10.92 -0.04 18.88
C PRO A 77 -10.68 -0.49 17.43
N ILE A 78 -9.86 0.27 16.69
CA ILE A 78 -9.41 -0.12 15.36
C ILE A 78 -7.95 -0.52 15.40
N SER A 79 -7.57 -1.47 14.54
CA SER A 79 -6.19 -1.89 14.37
C SER A 79 -5.71 -1.60 12.96
N VAL A 80 -4.58 -0.93 12.85
CA VAL A 80 -3.87 -0.74 11.59
C VAL A 80 -2.72 -1.72 11.57
N ILE A 81 -2.70 -2.61 10.60
CA ILE A 81 -1.70 -3.68 10.51
C ILE A 81 -0.86 -3.49 9.26
N GLY A 82 0.41 -3.16 9.45
CA GLY A 82 1.40 -3.07 8.37
C GLY A 82 2.06 -4.41 8.13
N MET A 83 1.82 -4.99 6.96
CA MET A 83 2.39 -6.28 6.61
C MET A 83 3.88 -6.14 6.27
N ALA A 84 4.72 -6.93 6.92
CA ALA A 84 6.15 -6.92 6.69
C ALA A 84 6.48 -7.38 5.27
N GLU A 85 7.44 -6.76 4.65
CA GLU A 85 8.18 -5.61 5.21
C GLU A 85 7.72 -4.30 4.52
N THR A 86 7.19 -4.43 3.31
CA THR A 86 6.87 -3.32 2.42
C THR A 86 5.85 -2.37 3.00
N ALA A 87 4.83 -2.90 3.66
CA ALA A 87 3.72 -2.09 4.15
C ALA A 87 3.91 -1.57 5.58
N VAL A 88 5.08 -1.77 6.18
CA VAL A 88 5.34 -1.24 7.53
C VAL A 88 5.35 0.29 7.52
N GLY A 89 6.08 0.89 6.59
CA GLY A 89 6.13 2.35 6.45
C GLY A 89 4.78 2.95 6.03
N LEU A 90 4.09 2.31 5.09
CA LEU A 90 2.76 2.72 4.66
C LEU A 90 1.77 2.65 5.83
N GLY A 91 1.77 1.53 6.56
CA GLY A 91 0.88 1.35 7.71
C GLY A 91 1.12 2.40 8.79
N ALA A 92 2.37 2.69 9.11
CA ALA A 92 2.72 3.73 10.09
C ALA A 92 2.25 5.12 9.63
N GLY A 93 2.40 5.43 8.34
CA GLY A 93 1.95 6.70 7.77
C GLY A 93 0.44 6.87 7.85
N VAL A 94 -0.31 5.84 7.46
CA VAL A 94 -1.77 5.85 7.54
C VAL A 94 -2.23 5.93 9.01
N TYR A 95 -1.62 5.16 9.90
CA TYR A 95 -1.92 5.22 11.33
C TYR A 95 -1.76 6.63 11.89
N ARG A 96 -0.68 7.32 11.56
CA ARG A 96 -0.46 8.69 11.98
C ARG A 96 -1.57 9.62 11.52
N GLU A 97 -2.06 9.46 10.30
CA GLU A 97 -3.15 10.26 9.75
C GLU A 97 -4.50 9.95 10.41
N LEU A 98 -4.68 8.76 10.97
CA LEU A 98 -5.90 8.36 11.66
C LEU A 98 -5.95 8.81 13.12
N LYS A 99 -4.82 9.13 13.74
CA LYS A 99 -4.75 9.51 15.16
C LYS A 99 -5.63 10.70 15.51
N PRO A 100 -5.71 11.78 14.71
CA PRO A 100 -6.61 12.90 15.03
C PRO A 100 -8.07 12.51 15.21
N ASP A 101 -8.53 11.50 14.46
CA ASP A 101 -9.94 11.07 14.48
C ASP A 101 -10.23 9.97 15.51
N PHE A 102 -9.28 9.06 15.74
CA PHE A 102 -9.49 7.89 16.59
C PHE A 102 -8.75 7.94 17.92
N GLY A 103 -7.71 8.78 18.04
CA GLY A 103 -6.95 8.94 19.28
C GLY A 103 -6.40 7.62 19.82
N GLU A 104 -6.64 7.35 21.09
CA GLU A 104 -6.20 6.12 21.75
C GLU A 104 -6.95 4.86 21.29
N ASN A 105 -8.03 5.03 20.55
CA ASN A 105 -8.79 3.90 19.98
C ASN A 105 -8.18 3.33 18.72
N ALA A 106 -7.10 3.91 18.20
CA ALA A 106 -6.34 3.37 17.09
C ALA A 106 -5.01 2.79 17.61
N ILE A 107 -4.72 1.56 17.21
CA ILE A 107 -3.45 0.89 17.52
C ILE A 107 -2.77 0.50 16.22
N PHE A 108 -1.44 0.47 16.24
CA PHE A 108 -0.63 0.09 15.11
C PHE A 108 0.19 -1.16 15.43
N LEU A 109 0.13 -2.13 14.53
CA LEU A 109 0.84 -3.39 14.64
C LEU A 109 1.57 -3.67 13.32
N THR A 110 2.66 -4.42 13.41
CA THR A 110 3.36 -4.93 12.23
C THR A 110 3.46 -6.44 12.30
N THR A 111 3.48 -7.09 11.14
CA THR A 111 3.85 -8.49 11.07
C THR A 111 5.37 -8.61 10.96
N THR A 112 5.89 -9.80 11.18
CA THR A 112 7.29 -10.13 10.96
C THR A 112 7.39 -11.35 10.05
N ARG A 113 8.44 -11.41 9.25
CA ARG A 113 8.76 -12.59 8.43
C ARG A 113 9.56 -13.62 9.20
N HIS A 114 10.12 -13.23 10.35
CA HIS A 114 10.92 -14.14 11.17
C HIS A 114 10.01 -14.89 12.13
N PRO A 115 10.07 -16.22 12.16
CA PRO A 115 9.30 -17.00 13.13
C PRO A 115 9.66 -16.62 14.57
N VAL A 116 8.65 -16.53 15.42
CA VAL A 116 8.82 -16.37 16.86
C VAL A 116 8.49 -17.72 17.49
N GLU A 117 9.44 -18.31 18.21
CA GLU A 117 9.35 -19.70 18.69
C GLU A 117 8.08 -19.98 19.52
N THR A 118 7.60 -18.97 20.25
CA THR A 118 6.45 -19.12 21.15
C THR A 118 5.13 -18.73 20.53
N LEU A 119 5.10 -18.31 19.26
CA LEU A 119 3.89 -17.83 18.59
C LEU A 119 3.57 -18.64 17.34
N PRO A 120 2.26 -18.85 17.05
CA PRO A 120 1.86 -19.46 15.78
C PRO A 120 2.32 -18.61 14.60
N THR A 121 2.67 -19.25 13.49
CA THR A 121 3.01 -18.58 12.25
C THR A 121 1.80 -18.56 11.31
N LEU A 122 1.67 -17.49 10.55
CA LEU A 122 0.73 -17.43 9.42
C LEU A 122 1.34 -18.21 8.25
N GLY A 123 0.65 -19.20 7.82
CA GLY A 123 1.08 -20.08 6.74
C GLY A 123 1.14 -19.43 5.35
#